data_07d88bb77231bea7981ad64d18467cad
#
_entry.id   07d88bb77231bea7981ad64d18467cad
#
_cell.length_a   1.000
_cell.length_b   1.000
_cell.length_c   1.000
_cell.angle_alpha   90.00
_cell.angle_beta   90.00
_cell.angle_gamma   90.00
#
_symmetry.space_group_name_H-M   'P 1'
#
loop_
_entity.id
_entity.type
_entity.pdbx_description
1 polymer ?
#
loop_
_entity_poly.entity_id
_entity_poly.type
_entity_poly.pdbx_seq_one_letter_code
_entity_poly.pdbx_strand_id
1 'polypeptide(L)'
;CVIQMGGSDQWGNITSGTEFIRRNVDGKAYAVTTPLLTKADGTKFGKSEQGNIWLDPKLTSAYKFYQFWLNADDADLPKYLRYFTLKSKEDVERLEQEYTTDPRSLKAILAEELTRRVHSDDDFESVLSVSNLLFGKDANHESLTKMGQKELATIAEEIPCKKLDASVLNQGINMIDLLALAQISTSKTEARKAIQGNAIAVNKVKITDHEHLISLTDLLQNQYIMIENGKKNKYILEFK
;
A
#
# COMPACT_ATOMS: atom_id res chain seq x y z
N CYS A 1 -0.28 -12.46 37.49
CA CYS A 1 -1.31 -12.55 36.44
C CYS A 1 -2.47 -13.37 36.96
N VAL A 2 -3.69 -12.84 36.92
CA VAL A 2 -4.90 -13.53 37.39
C VAL A 2 -5.69 -14.15 36.24
N ILE A 3 -5.65 -13.52 35.06
CA ILE A 3 -6.33 -13.98 33.85
C ILE A 3 -5.32 -13.99 32.70
N GLN A 4 -5.24 -15.10 31.96
CA GLN A 4 -4.49 -15.19 30.72
C GLN A 4 -5.48 -15.42 29.56
N MET A 5 -5.32 -14.62 28.50
CA MET A 5 -6.14 -14.70 27.29
C MET A 5 -5.30 -15.15 26.11
N GLY A 6 -5.93 -15.85 25.17
CA GLY A 6 -5.28 -16.26 23.92
C GLY A 6 -6.25 -16.80 22.89
N GLY A 7 -5.73 -17.24 21.75
CA GLY A 7 -6.51 -17.99 20.76
C GLY A 7 -6.84 -19.39 21.26
N SER A 8 -7.87 -20.01 20.68
CA SER A 8 -8.31 -21.37 21.06
C SER A 8 -7.22 -22.44 20.90
N ASP A 9 -6.25 -22.21 20.02
CA ASP A 9 -5.07 -23.08 19.84
C ASP A 9 -4.10 -23.02 21.02
N GLN A 10 -4.23 -22.04 21.94
CA GLN A 10 -3.40 -21.87 23.13
C GLN A 10 -4.06 -22.43 24.41
N TRP A 11 -5.26 -23.02 24.31
CA TRP A 11 -5.99 -23.53 25.47
C TRP A 11 -5.16 -24.44 26.37
N GLY A 12 -4.49 -25.44 25.80
CA GLY A 12 -3.64 -26.39 26.53
C GLY A 12 -2.48 -25.71 27.26
N ASN A 13 -1.83 -24.75 26.62
CA ASN A 13 -0.71 -24.01 27.23
C ASN A 13 -1.19 -23.13 28.39
N ILE A 14 -2.31 -22.42 28.22
CA ILE A 14 -2.85 -21.51 29.24
C ILE A 14 -3.38 -22.30 30.44
N THR A 15 -4.11 -23.39 30.22
CA THR A 15 -4.64 -24.25 31.32
C THR A 15 -3.55 -24.97 32.10
N SER A 16 -2.44 -25.32 31.45
CA SER A 16 -1.26 -25.85 32.14
C SER A 16 -0.71 -24.85 33.16
N GLY A 17 -0.70 -23.55 32.83
CA GLY A 17 -0.31 -22.48 33.73
C GLY A 17 -1.28 -22.30 34.91
N THR A 18 -2.59 -22.38 34.68
CA THR A 18 -3.58 -22.28 35.76
C THR A 18 -3.48 -23.44 36.73
N GLU A 19 -3.23 -24.65 36.21
CA GLU A 19 -3.04 -25.85 37.04
C GLU A 19 -1.71 -25.80 37.82
N PHE A 20 -0.64 -25.30 37.24
CA PHE A 20 0.63 -25.08 37.94
C PHE A 20 0.45 -24.12 39.12
N ILE A 21 -0.25 -23.00 38.93
CA ILE A 21 -0.53 -22.04 39.99
C ILE A 21 -1.34 -22.68 41.11
N ARG A 22 -2.39 -23.44 40.77
CA ARG A 22 -3.22 -24.12 41.72
C ARG A 22 -2.42 -25.10 42.59
N ARG A 23 -1.50 -25.90 41.99
CA ARG A 23 -0.76 -26.93 42.68
C ARG A 23 0.42 -26.44 43.54
N ASN A 24 1.09 -25.36 43.04
CA ASN A 24 2.37 -24.97 43.64
C ASN A 24 2.31 -23.75 44.54
N VAL A 25 1.29 -22.87 44.35
CA VAL A 25 1.18 -21.60 45.12
C VAL A 25 -0.20 -21.42 45.77
N ASP A 26 -1.01 -22.47 45.78
CA ASP A 26 -2.39 -22.44 46.28
C ASP A 26 -3.18 -21.19 45.79
N GLY A 27 -2.92 -20.82 44.57
CA GLY A 27 -3.47 -19.65 43.95
C GLY A 27 -4.59 -19.99 42.96
N LYS A 28 -5.34 -18.97 42.53
CA LYS A 28 -6.41 -19.09 41.54
C LYS A 28 -6.12 -18.20 40.33
N ALA A 29 -6.09 -18.79 39.15
CA ALA A 29 -5.96 -18.09 37.88
C ALA A 29 -7.00 -18.62 36.89
N TYR A 30 -7.30 -17.78 35.88
CA TYR A 30 -8.35 -18.06 34.90
C TYR A 30 -7.78 -18.06 33.49
N ALA A 31 -8.31 -18.94 32.66
CA ALA A 31 -8.01 -19.04 31.23
C ALA A 31 -9.23 -18.54 30.43
N VAL A 32 -8.98 -17.67 29.45
CA VAL A 32 -9.99 -17.23 28.49
C VAL A 32 -9.42 -17.41 27.10
N THR A 33 -10.14 -18.11 26.21
CA THR A 33 -9.75 -18.23 24.81
C THR A 33 -10.85 -17.76 23.89
N THR A 34 -10.46 -17.16 22.77
CA THR A 34 -11.35 -16.79 21.68
C THR A 34 -11.13 -17.69 20.47
N PRO A 35 -12.13 -17.90 19.61
CA PRO A 35 -11.92 -18.61 18.34
C PRO A 35 -10.77 -18.01 17.54
N LEU A 36 -10.00 -18.87 16.88
CA LEU A 36 -8.92 -18.42 16.01
C LEU A 36 -9.49 -17.68 14.78
N LEU A 37 -8.95 -16.52 14.49
CA LEU A 37 -9.33 -15.78 13.28
C LEU A 37 -8.73 -16.48 12.06
N THR A 38 -9.60 -17.00 11.20
CA THR A 38 -9.25 -17.64 9.92
C THR A 38 -9.88 -16.87 8.78
N LYS A 39 -9.25 -16.94 7.61
CA LYS A 39 -9.85 -16.47 6.36
C LYS A 39 -10.97 -17.42 5.91
N ALA A 40 -11.76 -17.01 4.92
CA ALA A 40 -12.83 -17.82 4.33
C ALA A 40 -12.31 -19.13 3.71
N ASP A 41 -11.08 -19.15 3.22
CA ASP A 41 -10.39 -20.34 2.71
C ASP A 41 -9.85 -21.28 3.80
N GLY A 42 -10.08 -20.96 5.10
CA GLY A 42 -9.62 -21.74 6.25
C GLY A 42 -8.17 -21.46 6.67
N THR A 43 -7.43 -20.65 5.94
CA THR A 43 -6.05 -20.28 6.32
C THR A 43 -6.03 -19.30 7.49
N LYS A 44 -4.91 -19.27 8.24
CA LYS A 44 -4.75 -18.32 9.35
C LYS A 44 -4.66 -16.88 8.84
N PHE A 45 -5.41 -15.97 9.49
CA PHE A 45 -5.27 -14.54 9.24
C PHE A 45 -3.86 -14.03 9.59
N GLY A 46 -3.38 -13.02 8.87
CA GLY A 46 -2.08 -12.37 9.13
C GLY A 46 -0.88 -13.06 8.51
N LYS A 47 -1.05 -14.20 7.83
CA LYS A 47 -0.01 -14.82 7.00
C LYS A 47 -0.36 -14.59 5.54
N SER A 48 0.40 -13.75 4.83
CA SER A 48 0.30 -13.59 3.38
C SER A 48 1.53 -14.19 2.71
N GLU A 49 1.45 -14.47 1.41
CA GLU A 49 2.59 -14.86 0.59
C GLU A 49 3.71 -13.79 0.60
N GLN A 50 3.35 -12.54 0.89
CA GLN A 50 4.25 -11.39 0.98
C GLN A 50 4.77 -11.13 2.41
N GLY A 51 4.44 -11.99 3.39
CA GLY A 51 4.85 -11.85 4.79
C GLY A 51 3.75 -11.30 5.71
N ASN A 52 4.14 -10.86 6.89
CA ASN A 52 3.23 -10.30 7.89
C ASN A 52 2.90 -8.82 7.55
N ILE A 53 1.68 -8.40 7.86
CA ILE A 53 1.30 -6.99 7.88
C ILE A 53 1.55 -6.46 9.29
N TRP A 54 2.50 -5.54 9.38
CA TRP A 54 2.92 -4.95 10.65
C TRP A 54 2.17 -3.65 10.92
N LEU A 55 1.95 -3.34 12.18
CA LEU A 55 1.37 -2.06 12.62
C LEU A 55 2.42 -0.94 12.64
N ASP A 56 3.71 -1.29 12.75
CA ASP A 56 4.81 -0.34 12.69
C ASP A 56 5.00 0.18 11.25
N PRO A 57 4.87 1.49 10.99
CA PRO A 57 5.01 2.07 9.65
C PRO A 57 6.40 1.90 9.04
N LYS A 58 7.43 1.57 9.85
CA LYS A 58 8.77 1.26 9.35
C LYS A 58 8.87 -0.13 8.73
N LEU A 59 7.96 -1.05 9.09
CA LEU A 59 7.93 -2.42 8.60
C LEU A 59 6.85 -2.63 7.53
N THR A 60 5.71 -1.94 7.66
CA THR A 60 4.63 -1.92 6.66
C THR A 60 4.15 -0.49 6.51
N SER A 61 4.37 0.13 5.34
CA SER A 61 3.92 1.50 5.10
C SER A 61 2.39 1.62 5.23
N ALA A 62 1.89 2.81 5.55
CA ALA A 62 0.45 3.07 5.60
C ALA A 62 -0.25 2.72 4.29
N TYR A 63 0.44 2.92 3.15
CA TYR A 63 -0.07 2.54 1.84
C TYR A 63 -0.24 1.02 1.70
N LYS A 64 0.78 0.22 2.04
CA LYS A 64 0.71 -1.26 2.01
C LYS A 64 -0.33 -1.79 2.98
N PHE A 65 -0.44 -1.17 4.16
CA PHE A 65 -1.45 -1.49 5.15
C PHE A 65 -2.87 -1.26 4.61
N TYR A 66 -3.11 -0.11 4.00
CA TYR A 66 -4.39 0.21 3.35
C TYR A 66 -4.71 -0.75 2.21
N GLN A 67 -3.74 -1.01 1.31
CA GLN A 67 -3.92 -1.94 0.20
C GLN A 67 -4.22 -3.37 0.67
N PHE A 68 -3.65 -3.81 1.78
CA PHE A 68 -3.96 -5.12 2.36
C PHE A 68 -5.46 -5.27 2.65
N TRP A 69 -6.08 -4.26 3.25
CA TRP A 69 -7.51 -4.28 3.56
C TRP A 69 -8.38 -4.13 2.32
N LEU A 70 -7.98 -3.33 1.35
CA LEU A 70 -8.69 -3.22 0.07
C LEU A 70 -8.68 -4.52 -0.73
N ASN A 71 -7.66 -5.35 -0.57
CA ASN A 71 -7.51 -6.63 -1.24
C ASN A 71 -8.05 -7.82 -0.41
N ALA A 72 -8.74 -7.56 0.70
CA ALA A 72 -9.40 -8.61 1.47
C ALA A 72 -10.44 -9.35 0.62
N ASP A 73 -10.65 -10.64 0.91
CA ASP A 73 -11.71 -11.41 0.26
C ASP A 73 -13.09 -10.89 0.70
N ASP A 74 -14.04 -10.81 -0.24
CA ASP A 74 -15.39 -10.33 0.03
C ASP A 74 -16.09 -11.19 1.10
N ALA A 75 -15.84 -12.49 1.10
CA ALA A 75 -16.39 -13.43 2.07
C ALA A 75 -15.88 -13.21 3.51
N ASP A 76 -14.75 -12.54 3.68
CA ASP A 76 -14.17 -12.23 4.99
C ASP A 76 -14.65 -10.90 5.58
N LEU A 77 -15.20 -10.00 4.76
CA LEU A 77 -15.57 -8.65 5.18
C LEU A 77 -16.49 -8.60 6.40
N PRO A 78 -17.58 -9.40 6.49
CA PRO A 78 -18.45 -9.38 7.65
C PRO A 78 -17.72 -9.74 8.93
N LYS A 79 -16.77 -10.68 8.86
CA LYS A 79 -15.93 -11.07 9.97
C LYS A 79 -14.97 -9.95 10.36
N TYR A 80 -14.30 -9.33 9.38
CA TYR A 80 -13.33 -8.27 9.63
C TYR A 80 -13.95 -7.00 10.20
N LEU A 81 -15.15 -6.63 9.76
CA LEU A 81 -15.90 -5.52 10.34
C LEU A 81 -16.17 -5.74 11.84
N ARG A 82 -16.57 -6.96 12.23
CA ARG A 82 -16.85 -7.31 13.62
C ARG A 82 -15.60 -7.37 14.50
N TYR A 83 -14.48 -7.85 13.95
CA TYR A 83 -13.26 -8.05 14.74
C TYR A 83 -12.38 -6.80 14.81
N PHE A 84 -12.33 -6.01 13.76
CA PHE A 84 -11.33 -4.96 13.64
C PHE A 84 -11.89 -3.55 13.73
N THR A 85 -13.21 -3.33 13.63
CA THR A 85 -13.78 -1.99 13.81
C THR A 85 -14.26 -1.77 15.25
N LEU A 86 -14.44 -0.50 15.64
CA LEU A 86 -15.04 -0.11 16.90
C LEU A 86 -16.52 0.28 16.72
N LYS A 87 -17.11 -0.11 15.59
CA LYS A 87 -18.52 0.16 15.28
C LYS A 87 -19.46 -0.66 16.17
N SER A 88 -20.64 -0.12 16.44
CA SER A 88 -21.70 -0.88 17.10
C SER A 88 -22.16 -2.05 16.22
N LYS A 89 -22.83 -3.03 16.84
CA LYS A 89 -23.43 -4.14 16.10
C LYS A 89 -24.41 -3.63 15.03
N GLU A 90 -25.23 -2.66 15.41
CA GLU A 90 -26.24 -2.05 14.55
C GLU A 90 -25.60 -1.35 13.35
N ASP A 91 -24.48 -0.66 13.55
CA ASP A 91 -23.72 -0.01 12.46
C ASP A 91 -23.10 -1.02 11.51
N VAL A 92 -22.54 -2.12 12.03
CA VAL A 92 -21.97 -3.19 11.20
C VAL A 92 -23.06 -3.83 10.36
N GLU A 93 -24.20 -4.21 10.96
CA GLU A 93 -25.33 -4.83 10.25
C GLU A 93 -25.92 -3.89 9.19
N ARG A 94 -26.00 -2.59 9.48
CA ARG A 94 -26.42 -1.58 8.51
C ARG A 94 -25.48 -1.50 7.32
N LEU A 95 -24.16 -1.44 7.54
CA LEU A 95 -23.15 -1.41 6.47
C LEU A 95 -23.21 -2.68 5.61
N GLU A 96 -23.36 -3.84 6.20
CA GLU A 96 -23.49 -5.11 5.47
C GLU A 96 -24.73 -5.12 4.55
N GLN A 97 -25.84 -4.57 5.00
CA GLN A 97 -27.06 -4.46 4.19
C GLN A 97 -26.91 -3.41 3.08
N GLU A 98 -26.38 -2.23 3.41
CA GLU A 98 -26.22 -1.12 2.48
C GLU A 98 -25.26 -1.48 1.33
N TYR A 99 -24.16 -2.17 1.63
CA TYR A 99 -23.11 -2.51 0.68
C TYR A 99 -23.12 -3.97 0.22
N THR A 100 -24.24 -4.67 0.35
CA THR A 100 -24.36 -6.08 -0.08
C THR A 100 -23.97 -6.31 -1.54
N THR A 101 -24.26 -5.34 -2.41
CA THR A 101 -23.95 -5.40 -3.85
C THR A 101 -22.68 -4.62 -4.22
N ASP A 102 -22.04 -3.96 -3.25
CA ASP A 102 -20.81 -3.18 -3.45
C ASP A 102 -19.74 -3.50 -2.39
N PRO A 103 -19.15 -4.70 -2.44
CA PRO A 103 -18.08 -5.08 -1.51
C PRO A 103 -16.86 -4.14 -1.58
N ARG A 104 -16.64 -3.49 -2.72
CA ARG A 104 -15.51 -2.59 -2.91
C ARG A 104 -15.61 -1.36 -1.99
N SER A 105 -16.77 -0.74 -1.91
CA SER A 105 -17.00 0.39 -1.00
C SER A 105 -16.91 -0.05 0.46
N LEU A 106 -17.40 -1.25 0.79
CA LEU A 106 -17.29 -1.79 2.15
C LEU A 106 -15.81 -2.03 2.55
N LYS A 107 -14.98 -2.55 1.62
CA LYS A 107 -13.52 -2.67 1.82
C LYS A 107 -12.87 -1.30 2.06
N ALA A 108 -13.28 -0.29 1.29
CA ALA A 108 -12.73 1.05 1.45
C ALA A 108 -13.05 1.63 2.84
N ILE A 109 -14.29 1.46 3.34
CA ILE A 109 -14.71 1.88 4.69
C ILE A 109 -13.86 1.18 5.78
N LEU A 110 -13.67 -0.14 5.64
CA LEU A 110 -12.83 -0.91 6.56
C LEU A 110 -11.38 -0.44 6.53
N ALA A 111 -10.80 -0.32 5.33
CA ALA A 111 -9.42 0.08 5.12
C ALA A 111 -9.15 1.51 5.63
N GLU A 112 -10.07 2.45 5.40
CA GLU A 112 -10.00 3.82 5.92
C GLU A 112 -9.96 3.82 7.44
N GLU A 113 -10.98 3.21 8.09
CA GLU A 113 -11.07 3.22 9.56
C GLU A 113 -9.81 2.62 10.19
N LEU A 114 -9.31 1.51 9.66
CA LEU A 114 -8.14 0.85 10.21
C LEU A 114 -6.86 1.63 9.96
N THR A 115 -6.71 2.24 8.78
CA THR A 115 -5.51 3.03 8.46
C THR A 115 -5.45 4.30 9.30
N ARG A 116 -6.55 5.03 9.45
CA ARG A 116 -6.62 6.22 10.33
C ARG A 116 -6.29 5.87 11.76
N ARG A 117 -6.81 4.76 12.28
CA ARG A 117 -6.62 4.35 13.67
C ARG A 117 -5.22 3.83 13.98
N VAL A 118 -4.58 3.11 13.06
CA VAL A 118 -3.27 2.48 13.27
C VAL A 118 -2.13 3.44 12.94
N HIS A 119 -2.29 4.24 11.89
CA HIS A 119 -1.31 5.22 11.45
C HIS A 119 -1.74 6.63 11.87
N SER A 120 -2.33 7.41 10.96
CA SER A 120 -2.88 8.74 11.27
C SER A 120 -3.83 9.20 10.16
N ASP A 121 -4.54 10.30 10.40
CA ASP A 121 -5.35 10.96 9.38
C ASP A 121 -4.47 11.49 8.24
N ASP A 122 -3.33 12.10 8.58
CA ASP A 122 -2.37 12.63 7.59
C ASP A 122 -1.79 11.51 6.71
N ASP A 123 -1.48 10.35 7.31
CA ASP A 123 -1.03 9.18 6.56
C ASP A 123 -2.11 8.66 5.62
N PHE A 124 -3.37 8.64 6.05
CA PHE A 124 -4.48 8.21 5.21
C PHE A 124 -4.71 9.17 4.03
N GLU A 125 -4.68 10.49 4.23
CA GLU A 125 -4.79 11.46 3.14
C GLU A 125 -3.63 11.29 2.13
N SER A 126 -2.42 11.04 2.62
CA SER A 126 -1.26 10.70 1.78
C SER A 126 -1.49 9.42 0.97
N VAL A 127 -2.05 8.38 1.59
CA VAL A 127 -2.42 7.12 0.93
C VAL A 127 -3.45 7.33 -0.18
N LEU A 128 -4.47 8.17 0.07
CA LEU A 128 -5.48 8.49 -0.96
C LEU A 128 -4.84 9.24 -2.15
N SER A 129 -3.95 10.19 -1.87
CA SER A 129 -3.23 10.95 -2.90
C SER A 129 -2.40 10.03 -3.80
N VAL A 130 -1.64 9.11 -3.19
CA VAL A 130 -0.84 8.09 -3.91
C VAL A 130 -1.75 7.16 -4.72
N SER A 131 -2.83 6.66 -4.13
CA SER A 131 -3.78 5.77 -4.81
C SER A 131 -4.43 6.44 -6.01
N ASN A 132 -4.86 7.69 -5.86
CA ASN A 132 -5.43 8.48 -6.96
C ASN A 132 -4.42 8.71 -8.08
N LEU A 133 -3.17 9.00 -7.76
CA LEU A 133 -2.13 9.18 -8.78
C LEU A 133 -1.86 7.89 -9.55
N LEU A 134 -1.81 6.76 -8.87
CA LEU A 134 -1.48 5.47 -9.48
C LEU A 134 -2.65 4.90 -10.28
N PHE A 135 -3.89 5.03 -9.80
CA PHE A 135 -5.05 4.33 -10.34
C PHE A 135 -6.23 5.23 -10.72
N GLY A 136 -6.23 6.48 -10.26
CA GLY A 136 -7.30 7.45 -10.55
C GLY A 136 -7.33 7.89 -12.02
N LYS A 137 -8.52 8.21 -12.51
CA LYS A 137 -8.71 8.72 -13.87
C LYS A 137 -8.28 10.18 -14.00
N ASP A 138 -8.33 10.92 -12.90
CA ASP A 138 -8.08 12.36 -12.84
C ASP A 138 -6.63 12.71 -12.47
N ALA A 139 -5.77 11.69 -12.40
CA ALA A 139 -4.35 11.88 -12.13
C ALA A 139 -3.66 12.64 -13.25
N ASN A 140 -3.22 13.86 -12.97
CA ASN A 140 -2.61 14.78 -13.93
C ASN A 140 -1.30 15.38 -13.40
N HIS A 141 -0.66 16.23 -14.21
CA HIS A 141 0.59 16.88 -13.84
C HIS A 141 0.46 17.72 -12.55
N GLU A 142 -0.63 18.49 -12.42
CA GLU A 142 -0.84 19.35 -11.25
C GLU A 142 -0.97 18.53 -9.95
N SER A 143 -1.70 17.42 -9.98
CA SER A 143 -1.83 16.54 -8.81
C SER A 143 -0.48 15.93 -8.42
N LEU A 144 0.36 15.59 -9.41
CA LEU A 144 1.69 15.02 -9.15
C LEU A 144 2.68 16.05 -8.58
N THR A 145 2.66 17.29 -9.10
CA THR A 145 3.58 18.35 -8.63
C THR A 145 3.25 18.85 -7.23
N LYS A 146 2.01 18.68 -6.77
CA LYS A 146 1.59 19.01 -5.39
C LYS A 146 2.02 17.97 -4.37
N MET A 147 2.49 16.80 -4.80
CA MET A 147 2.93 15.75 -3.87
C MET A 147 4.21 16.15 -3.15
N GLY A 148 4.26 15.83 -1.87
CA GLY A 148 5.46 15.98 -1.06
C GLY A 148 6.45 14.84 -1.27
N GLN A 149 7.61 14.96 -0.64
CA GLN A 149 8.67 13.96 -0.73
C GLN A 149 8.22 12.59 -0.20
N LYS A 150 7.38 12.57 0.85
CA LYS A 150 6.87 11.34 1.46
C LYS A 150 6.00 10.53 0.48
N GLU A 151 5.06 11.21 -0.21
CA GLU A 151 4.20 10.55 -1.20
C GLU A 151 5.01 10.01 -2.38
N LEU A 152 5.97 10.79 -2.89
CA LEU A 152 6.83 10.36 -4.00
C LEU A 152 7.72 9.18 -3.59
N ALA A 153 8.25 9.18 -2.36
CA ALA A 153 8.98 8.03 -1.83
C ALA A 153 8.10 6.78 -1.73
N THR A 154 6.85 6.93 -1.26
CA THR A 154 5.87 5.84 -1.24
C THR A 154 5.59 5.30 -2.64
N ILE A 155 5.41 6.18 -3.64
CA ILE A 155 5.24 5.76 -5.04
C ILE A 155 6.47 4.98 -5.51
N ALA A 156 7.69 5.43 -5.17
CA ALA A 156 8.93 4.77 -5.54
C ALA A 156 9.10 3.36 -4.93
N GLU A 157 8.42 3.08 -3.81
CA GLU A 157 8.37 1.75 -3.22
C GLU A 157 7.33 0.82 -3.87
N GLU A 158 6.27 1.39 -4.46
CA GLU A 158 5.12 0.63 -4.96
C GLU A 158 5.16 0.34 -6.47
N ILE A 159 5.93 1.10 -7.24
CA ILE A 159 6.12 0.87 -8.68
C ILE A 159 7.61 0.70 -9.00
N PRO A 160 7.97 0.14 -10.17
CA PRO A 160 9.37 -0.02 -10.54
C PRO A 160 10.14 1.29 -10.42
N CYS A 161 11.11 1.32 -9.50
CA CYS A 161 12.00 2.45 -9.24
C CYS A 161 13.38 2.18 -9.78
N LYS A 162 13.97 3.15 -10.50
CA LYS A 162 15.35 3.12 -11.01
C LYS A 162 16.14 4.26 -10.40
N LYS A 163 17.30 3.93 -9.82
CA LYS A 163 18.21 4.92 -9.22
C LYS A 163 19.23 5.34 -10.24
N LEU A 164 19.37 6.63 -10.45
CA LEU A 164 20.28 7.25 -11.39
C LEU A 164 21.12 8.33 -10.70
N ASP A 165 22.30 8.61 -11.25
CA ASP A 165 23.12 9.73 -10.79
C ASP A 165 22.53 11.05 -11.30
N ALA A 166 22.37 12.03 -10.40
CA ALA A 166 21.81 13.34 -10.76
C ALA A 166 22.67 14.12 -11.75
N SER A 167 23.97 13.81 -11.84
CA SER A 167 24.88 14.45 -12.79
C SER A 167 24.47 14.31 -14.23
N VAL A 168 23.72 13.25 -14.60
CA VAL A 168 23.19 13.06 -15.96
C VAL A 168 22.21 14.15 -16.41
N LEU A 169 21.62 14.89 -15.46
CA LEU A 169 20.68 15.96 -15.71
C LEU A 169 21.36 17.35 -15.83
N ASN A 170 22.63 17.48 -15.46
CA ASN A 170 23.32 18.79 -15.40
C ASN A 170 23.37 19.51 -16.75
N GLN A 171 23.55 18.75 -17.84
CA GLN A 171 23.56 19.29 -19.22
C GLN A 171 22.28 18.94 -19.98
N GLY A 172 21.30 18.32 -19.29
CA GLY A 172 20.15 17.71 -19.91
C GLY A 172 20.48 16.39 -20.59
N ILE A 173 19.58 15.44 -20.51
CA ILE A 173 19.67 14.14 -21.17
C ILE A 173 18.53 13.99 -22.18
N ASN A 174 18.85 13.53 -23.39
CA ASN A 174 17.83 13.24 -24.39
C ASN A 174 16.88 12.14 -23.89
N MET A 175 15.58 12.30 -24.15
CA MET A 175 14.55 11.37 -23.66
C MET A 175 14.81 9.91 -24.08
N ILE A 176 15.30 9.68 -25.32
CA ILE A 176 15.65 8.32 -25.79
C ILE A 176 16.75 7.72 -24.94
N ASP A 177 17.79 8.51 -24.63
CA ASP A 177 18.93 8.07 -23.84
C ASP A 177 18.56 7.80 -22.39
N LEU A 178 17.69 8.64 -21.81
CA LEU A 178 17.14 8.43 -20.47
C LEU A 178 16.34 7.11 -20.37
N LEU A 179 15.47 6.83 -21.34
CA LEU A 179 14.68 5.60 -21.37
C LEU A 179 15.56 4.35 -21.49
N ALA A 180 16.64 4.43 -22.26
CA ALA A 180 17.61 3.34 -22.39
C ALA A 180 18.44 3.18 -21.11
N LEU A 181 18.94 4.29 -20.53
CA LEU A 181 19.73 4.30 -19.29
C LEU A 181 18.92 3.71 -18.11
N ALA A 182 17.66 4.12 -17.98
CA ALA A 182 16.75 3.62 -16.97
C ALA A 182 16.23 2.19 -17.23
N GLN A 183 16.59 1.58 -18.37
CA GLN A 183 16.11 0.26 -18.79
C GLN A 183 14.58 0.17 -18.88
N ILE A 184 13.93 1.28 -19.23
CA ILE A 184 12.47 1.34 -19.49
C ILE A 184 12.19 0.86 -20.91
N SER A 185 13.14 1.05 -21.82
CA SER A 185 13.12 0.49 -23.17
C SER A 185 14.34 -0.41 -23.36
N THR A 186 14.18 -1.50 -24.10
CA THR A 186 15.26 -2.48 -24.36
C THR A 186 16.29 -1.96 -25.37
N SER A 187 15.92 -0.93 -26.16
CA SER A 187 16.79 -0.30 -27.14
C SER A 187 16.36 1.15 -27.43
N LYS A 188 17.31 1.94 -27.95
CA LYS A 188 17.02 3.33 -28.42
C LYS A 188 15.97 3.36 -29.55
N THR A 189 15.93 2.32 -30.38
CA THR A 189 14.93 2.18 -31.45
C THR A 189 13.53 1.97 -30.87
N GLU A 190 13.40 1.17 -29.84
CA GLU A 190 12.14 0.96 -29.13
C GLU A 190 11.69 2.24 -28.44
N ALA A 191 12.59 2.93 -27.74
CA ALA A 191 12.34 4.21 -27.11
C ALA A 191 11.78 5.25 -28.13
N ARG A 192 12.41 5.36 -29.29
CA ARG A 192 11.95 6.27 -30.36
C ARG A 192 10.56 5.91 -30.86
N LYS A 193 10.27 4.63 -31.09
CA LYS A 193 8.92 4.16 -31.47
C LYS A 193 7.87 4.46 -30.42
N ALA A 194 8.21 4.27 -29.13
CA ALA A 194 7.30 4.56 -28.02
C ALA A 194 6.95 6.05 -27.92
N ILE A 195 7.95 6.94 -28.12
CA ILE A 195 7.72 8.39 -28.15
C ILE A 195 6.85 8.78 -29.35
N GLN A 196 7.18 8.31 -30.57
CA GLN A 196 6.39 8.56 -31.79
C GLN A 196 4.96 8.03 -31.69
N GLY A 197 4.77 6.91 -30.97
CA GLY A 197 3.45 6.34 -30.69
C GLY A 197 2.68 7.04 -29.55
N ASN A 198 3.16 8.19 -29.05
CA ASN A 198 2.57 8.92 -27.92
C ASN A 198 2.40 8.05 -26.66
N ALA A 199 3.26 7.03 -26.48
CA ALA A 199 3.19 6.15 -25.32
C ALA A 199 3.90 6.74 -24.10
N ILE A 200 4.89 7.63 -24.29
CA ILE A 200 5.71 8.17 -23.20
C ILE A 200 5.10 9.45 -22.62
N ALA A 201 5.06 9.50 -21.29
CA ALA A 201 4.82 10.74 -20.56
C ALA A 201 5.86 10.90 -19.45
N VAL A 202 6.28 12.14 -19.21
CA VAL A 202 7.14 12.58 -18.11
C VAL A 202 6.30 13.42 -17.18
N ASN A 203 6.27 13.08 -15.90
CA ASN A 203 5.48 13.78 -14.90
C ASN A 203 4.04 14.04 -15.36
N LYS A 204 3.40 13.04 -15.99
CA LYS A 204 2.04 13.11 -16.57
C LYS A 204 1.90 13.97 -17.83
N VAL A 205 2.97 14.60 -18.33
CA VAL A 205 2.97 15.36 -19.57
C VAL A 205 3.46 14.49 -20.73
N LYS A 206 2.69 14.39 -21.79
CA LYS A 206 3.06 13.58 -22.97
C LYS A 206 4.26 14.18 -23.69
N ILE A 207 5.23 13.32 -24.00
CA ILE A 207 6.41 13.66 -24.80
C ILE A 207 6.19 13.12 -26.20
N THR A 208 6.17 14.02 -27.16
CA THR A 208 6.01 13.72 -28.59
C THR A 208 7.28 13.97 -29.40
N ASP A 209 8.16 14.82 -28.87
CA ASP A 209 9.46 15.14 -29.45
C ASP A 209 10.53 14.19 -28.88
N HIS A 210 11.19 13.46 -29.77
CA HIS A 210 12.25 12.54 -29.41
C HIS A 210 13.58 13.23 -29.06
N GLU A 211 13.74 14.52 -29.41
CA GLU A 211 14.88 15.36 -29.04
C GLU A 211 14.65 16.11 -27.71
N HIS A 212 13.48 15.92 -27.09
CA HIS A 212 13.17 16.53 -25.81
C HIS A 212 14.24 16.22 -24.76
N LEU A 213 14.76 17.28 -24.13
CA LEU A 213 15.78 17.18 -23.09
C LEU A 213 15.11 17.18 -21.71
N ILE A 214 15.48 16.23 -20.90
CA ILE A 214 15.13 16.16 -19.47
C ILE A 214 16.30 16.74 -18.67
N SER A 215 15.97 17.61 -17.72
CA SER A 215 16.93 18.38 -16.94
C SER A 215 16.54 18.42 -15.45
N LEU A 216 17.33 19.14 -14.65
CA LEU A 216 17.04 19.35 -13.23
C LEU A 216 15.69 20.03 -12.96
N THR A 217 15.17 20.81 -13.93
CA THR A 217 13.85 21.47 -13.79
C THR A 217 12.67 20.53 -13.86
N ASP A 218 12.86 19.30 -14.36
CA ASP A 218 11.83 18.28 -14.43
C ASP A 218 11.71 17.46 -13.14
N LEU A 219 12.63 17.67 -12.18
CA LEU A 219 12.63 16.96 -10.92
C LEU A 219 11.45 17.38 -10.02
N LEU A 220 10.69 16.41 -9.59
CA LEU A 220 9.72 16.52 -8.49
C LEU A 220 10.48 16.45 -7.16
N GLN A 221 10.25 17.41 -6.26
CA GLN A 221 10.93 17.49 -4.95
C GLN A 221 12.45 17.33 -5.05
N ASN A 222 13.08 17.84 -6.14
CA ASN A 222 14.51 17.78 -6.44
C ASN A 222 15.10 16.37 -6.49
N GLN A 223 14.29 15.33 -6.64
CA GLN A 223 14.76 13.95 -6.54
C GLN A 223 14.09 12.97 -7.51
N TYR A 224 12.85 13.19 -7.91
CA TYR A 224 12.09 12.18 -8.62
C TYR A 224 11.61 12.63 -10.00
N ILE A 225 11.55 11.71 -10.95
CA ILE A 225 10.83 11.88 -12.21
C ILE A 225 9.92 10.68 -12.41
N MET A 226 8.65 10.89 -12.71
CA MET A 226 7.72 9.83 -13.07
C MET A 226 7.69 9.65 -14.58
N ILE A 227 7.90 8.42 -15.04
CA ILE A 227 7.80 8.03 -16.44
C ILE A 227 6.60 7.09 -16.62
N GLU A 228 5.76 7.35 -17.60
CA GLU A 228 4.74 6.40 -18.05
C GLU A 228 5.08 5.92 -19.46
N ASN A 229 4.97 4.59 -19.68
CA ASN A 229 5.11 3.96 -20.99
C ASN A 229 3.81 3.19 -21.29
N GLY A 230 2.91 3.85 -22.03
CA GLY A 230 1.54 3.41 -22.23
C GLY A 230 0.67 3.64 -20.98
N LYS A 231 -0.50 2.97 -20.94
CA LYS A 231 -1.48 3.15 -19.84
C LYS A 231 -1.14 2.37 -18.58
N LYS A 232 -0.37 1.29 -18.71
CA LYS A 232 -0.17 0.31 -17.64
C LYS A 232 1.19 0.41 -16.96
N ASN A 233 2.21 0.81 -17.69
CA ASN A 233 3.58 0.78 -17.17
C ASN A 233 3.96 2.15 -16.64
N LYS A 234 4.20 2.21 -15.35
CA LYS A 234 4.64 3.41 -14.63
C LYS A 234 5.96 3.12 -13.93
N TYR A 235 6.84 4.08 -13.94
CA TYR A 235 8.18 4.00 -13.35
C TYR A 235 8.47 5.27 -12.58
N ILE A 236 9.25 5.16 -11.52
CA ILE A 236 9.91 6.30 -10.87
C ILE A 236 11.41 6.22 -11.15
N LEU A 237 11.98 7.35 -11.51
CA LEU A 237 13.42 7.57 -11.53
C LEU A 237 13.76 8.37 -10.28
N GLU A 238 14.62 7.80 -9.42
CA GLU A 238 15.16 8.45 -8.24
C GLU A 238 16.58 8.91 -8.53
N PHE A 239 16.83 10.21 -8.43
CA PHE A 239 18.14 10.81 -8.68
C PHE A 239 18.85 11.12 -7.35
N LYS A 240 20.12 10.73 -7.28
CA LYS A 240 20.99 10.94 -6.12
C LYS A 240 22.28 11.63 -6.50
#